data_c8e3a3aa6427eb3758ed46c7b7bcad22
#
_entry.id   c8e3a3aa6427eb3758ed46c7b7bcad22
#
_cell.length_a   1.000
_cell.length_b   1.000
_cell.length_c   1.000
_cell.angle_alpha   90.00
_cell.angle_beta   90.00
_cell.angle_gamma   90.00
#
_symmetry.space_group_name_H-M   'P 1'
#
loop_
_entity.id
_entity.type
_entity.pdbx_description
1 polymer ?
#
loop_
_entity_poly.entity_id
_entity_poly.type
_entity_poly.pdbx_seq_one_letter_code
_entity_poly.pdbx_strand_id
1 'polypeptide(L)'
;MTARSTPSALHQVRAAIRANALPGVLLWCGLAVLLLAYATMPAFQQGLARWGDVKQAWGLTFAFVSYVVFAVLVPEGLSVALGRQTWTRKTTMDVLYAALVFGTIGLTVDILYGVQVHLFGEQSDAITLVKKMLFDQFVYSPVSNYLIVALFAWREGGFTLKTLRHLFSADFLAHQYLPVLIAMWCVWIPGVMVIYFMPTELQFPVASLILVFWILIFKFVRRS
;
A
#
# COMPACT_ATOMS: atom_id res chain seq x y z
N MET A 1 -18.54 18.20 -32.69
CA MET A 1 -18.13 17.31 -31.59
C MET A 1 -16.65 17.01 -31.80
N THR A 2 -15.77 17.74 -31.12
CA THR A 2 -14.31 17.51 -31.18
C THR A 2 -14.00 16.30 -30.33
N ALA A 3 -13.56 15.22 -30.96
CA ALA A 3 -13.05 14.03 -30.26
C ALA A 3 -11.86 14.47 -29.40
N ARG A 4 -12.02 14.49 -28.07
CA ARG A 4 -10.88 14.64 -27.14
C ARG A 4 -9.99 13.41 -27.36
N SER A 5 -8.83 13.62 -27.96
CA SER A 5 -7.80 12.58 -28.07
C SER A 5 -7.44 12.12 -26.65
N THR A 6 -7.65 10.83 -26.37
CA THR A 6 -7.18 10.23 -25.11
C THR A 6 -5.66 10.39 -25.02
N PRO A 7 -5.14 10.94 -23.90
CA PRO A 7 -3.70 11.12 -23.75
C PRO A 7 -2.98 9.77 -23.90
N SER A 8 -1.81 9.77 -24.54
CA SER A 8 -1.02 8.54 -24.71
C SER A 8 -0.68 7.94 -23.34
N ALA A 9 -0.54 6.60 -23.25
CA ALA A 9 -0.18 5.91 -22.01
C ALA A 9 1.10 6.48 -21.38
N LEU A 10 2.11 6.87 -22.19
CA LEU A 10 3.33 7.54 -21.74
C LEU A 10 3.05 8.89 -21.06
N HIS A 11 2.10 9.67 -21.57
CA HIS A 11 1.73 10.93 -20.96
C HIS A 11 1.07 10.71 -19.59
N GLN A 12 0.21 9.70 -19.48
CA GLN A 12 -0.46 9.34 -18.22
C GLN A 12 0.54 8.83 -17.18
N VAL A 13 1.50 7.99 -17.57
CA VAL A 13 2.60 7.52 -16.71
C VAL A 13 3.43 8.68 -16.20
N ARG A 14 3.86 9.61 -17.08
CA ARG A 14 4.61 10.82 -16.68
C ARG A 14 3.82 11.69 -15.71
N ALA A 15 2.53 11.88 -15.97
CA ALA A 15 1.64 12.61 -15.07
C ALA A 15 1.51 11.93 -13.70
N ALA A 16 1.37 10.60 -13.68
CA ALA A 16 1.32 9.83 -12.43
C ALA A 16 2.61 9.92 -11.63
N ILE A 17 3.80 9.82 -12.27
CA ILE A 17 5.10 9.98 -11.61
C ILE A 17 5.22 11.39 -11.02
N ARG A 18 4.92 12.45 -11.80
CA ARG A 18 4.98 13.83 -11.31
C ARG A 18 4.03 14.08 -10.15
N ALA A 19 2.80 13.56 -10.22
CA ALA A 19 1.80 13.71 -9.16
C ALA A 19 2.19 13.00 -7.86
N ASN A 20 3.05 11.97 -7.94
CA ASN A 20 3.51 11.21 -6.78
C ASN A 20 4.95 11.56 -6.35
N ALA A 21 5.62 12.50 -7.02
CA ALA A 21 7.01 12.85 -6.69
C ALA A 21 7.13 13.43 -5.27
N LEU A 22 6.33 14.43 -4.91
CA LEU A 22 6.33 14.98 -3.55
C LEU A 22 5.89 13.96 -2.49
N PRO A 23 4.77 13.22 -2.66
CA PRO A 23 4.44 12.09 -1.79
C PRO A 23 5.58 11.09 -1.63
N GLY A 24 6.25 10.72 -2.71
CA GLY A 24 7.39 9.80 -2.68
C GLY A 24 8.56 10.33 -1.86
N VAL A 25 8.97 11.58 -2.09
CA VAL A 25 10.06 12.22 -1.33
C VAL A 25 9.72 12.26 0.16
N LEU A 26 8.50 12.67 0.53
CA LEU A 26 8.07 12.70 1.93
C LEU A 26 8.10 11.31 2.58
N LEU A 27 7.68 10.28 1.84
CA LEU A 27 7.77 8.90 2.32
C LEU A 27 9.23 8.49 2.53
N TRP A 28 10.13 8.79 1.59
CA TRP A 28 11.54 8.45 1.72
C TRP A 28 12.22 9.17 2.88
N CYS A 29 11.87 10.43 3.11
CA CYS A 29 12.31 11.16 4.31
C CYS A 29 11.79 10.47 5.60
N GLY A 30 10.51 10.07 5.62
CA GLY A 30 9.92 9.33 6.73
C GLY A 30 10.61 7.98 6.98
N LEU A 31 10.94 7.24 5.91
CA LEU A 31 11.71 6.00 6.00
C LEU A 31 13.12 6.21 6.57
N ALA A 32 13.81 7.27 6.13
CA ALA A 32 15.12 7.62 6.67
C ALA A 32 15.04 7.96 8.17
N VAL A 33 14.02 8.71 8.59
CA VAL A 33 13.76 9.01 10.01
C VAL A 33 13.45 7.73 10.79
N LEU A 34 12.65 6.83 10.25
CA LEU A 34 12.33 5.54 10.88
C LEU A 34 13.59 4.69 11.08
N LEU A 35 14.43 4.56 10.06
CA LEU A 35 15.69 3.83 10.15
C LEU A 35 16.64 4.47 11.16
N LEU A 36 16.75 5.79 11.16
CA LEU A 36 17.58 6.52 12.12
C LEU A 36 17.06 6.30 13.56
N ALA A 37 15.74 6.41 13.77
CA ALA A 37 15.14 6.14 15.08
C ALA A 37 15.38 4.68 15.52
N TYR A 38 15.24 3.73 14.60
CA TYR A 38 15.54 2.32 14.89
C TYR A 38 17.02 2.11 15.26
N ALA A 39 17.94 2.77 14.56
CA ALA A 39 19.37 2.62 14.79
C ALA A 39 19.86 3.32 16.09
N THR A 40 19.19 4.41 16.52
CA THR A 40 19.72 5.30 17.57
C THR A 40 18.88 5.35 18.84
N MET A 41 17.60 4.93 18.79
CA MET A 41 16.66 5.08 19.91
C MET A 41 16.24 3.71 20.49
N PRO A 42 16.84 3.25 21.61
CA PRO A 42 16.46 1.98 22.24
C PRO A 42 14.97 1.89 22.62
N ALA A 43 14.35 3.00 23.03
CA ALA A 43 12.92 3.03 23.32
C ALA A 43 12.06 2.74 22.08
N PHE A 44 12.47 3.21 20.89
CA PHE A 44 11.79 2.91 19.64
C PHE A 44 11.96 1.44 19.24
N GLN A 45 13.16 0.88 19.38
CA GLN A 45 13.40 -0.56 19.16
C GLN A 45 12.52 -1.42 20.06
N GLN A 46 12.46 -1.09 21.38
CA GLN A 46 11.61 -1.81 22.34
C GLN A 46 10.12 -1.69 21.99
N GLY A 47 9.68 -0.50 21.56
CA GLY A 47 8.30 -0.29 21.11
C GLY A 47 7.95 -1.17 19.90
N LEU A 48 8.83 -1.23 18.90
CA LEU A 48 8.65 -2.10 17.74
C LEU A 48 8.69 -3.59 18.11
N ALA A 49 9.61 -4.00 19.00
CA ALA A 49 9.68 -5.36 19.49
C ALA A 49 8.37 -5.79 20.16
N ARG A 50 7.80 -4.96 21.06
CA ARG A 50 6.49 -5.24 21.67
C ARG A 50 5.38 -5.36 20.63
N TRP A 51 5.43 -4.55 19.58
CA TRP A 51 4.47 -4.67 18.49
C TRP A 51 4.66 -5.97 17.70
N GLY A 52 5.92 -6.41 17.51
CA GLY A 52 6.26 -7.73 17.00
C GLY A 52 5.68 -8.87 17.85
N ASP A 53 5.78 -8.76 19.19
CA ASP A 53 5.20 -9.74 20.12
C ASP A 53 3.67 -9.84 19.96
N VAL A 54 2.98 -8.71 19.82
CA VAL A 54 1.53 -8.68 19.55
C VAL A 54 1.23 -9.33 18.20
N LYS A 55 2.05 -9.06 17.16
CA LYS A 55 1.92 -9.71 15.85
C LYS A 55 2.06 -11.23 15.96
N GLN A 56 3.03 -11.73 16.71
CA GLN A 56 3.20 -13.18 16.93
C GLN A 56 2.01 -13.79 17.66
N ALA A 57 1.50 -13.12 18.69
CA ALA A 57 0.37 -13.61 19.49
C ALA A 57 -0.95 -13.65 18.69
N TRP A 58 -1.18 -12.67 17.83
CA TRP A 58 -2.45 -12.51 17.09
C TRP A 58 -2.39 -13.09 15.67
N GLY A 59 -1.21 -13.37 15.13
CA GLY A 59 -1.03 -13.97 13.81
C GLY A 59 -1.72 -13.18 12.69
N LEU A 60 -2.49 -13.87 11.88
CA LEU A 60 -3.24 -13.28 10.76
C LEU A 60 -4.28 -12.25 11.19
N THR A 61 -4.84 -12.37 12.40
CA THR A 61 -5.79 -11.36 12.92
C THR A 61 -5.11 -10.00 13.06
N PHE A 62 -3.84 -9.98 13.52
CA PHE A 62 -3.07 -8.73 13.57
C PHE A 62 -2.90 -8.12 12.18
N ALA A 63 -2.60 -8.93 11.17
CA ALA A 63 -2.43 -8.46 9.80
C ALA A 63 -3.70 -7.82 9.26
N PHE A 64 -4.85 -8.47 9.42
CA PHE A 64 -6.15 -7.93 9.02
C PHE A 64 -6.46 -6.62 9.74
N VAL A 65 -6.41 -6.62 11.08
CA VAL A 65 -6.76 -5.46 11.90
C VAL A 65 -5.82 -4.28 11.64
N SER A 66 -4.52 -4.52 11.53
CA SER A 66 -3.53 -3.46 11.25
C SER A 66 -3.82 -2.75 9.92
N TYR A 67 -4.13 -3.51 8.87
CA TYR A 67 -4.46 -2.91 7.57
C TYR A 67 -5.80 -2.16 7.62
N VAL A 68 -6.81 -2.67 8.30
CA VAL A 68 -8.07 -1.93 8.53
C VAL A 68 -7.80 -0.63 9.28
N VAL A 69 -7.04 -0.67 10.35
CA VAL A 69 -6.74 0.52 11.16
C VAL A 69 -5.91 1.53 10.36
N PHE A 70 -4.77 1.11 9.82
CA PHE A 70 -3.79 2.02 9.24
C PHE A 70 -4.11 2.44 7.80
N ALA A 71 -4.71 1.57 7.01
CA ALA A 71 -5.08 1.92 5.64
C ALA A 71 -6.45 2.59 5.52
N VAL A 72 -7.35 2.37 6.48
CA VAL A 72 -8.74 2.84 6.35
C VAL A 72 -9.15 3.77 7.50
N LEU A 73 -9.13 3.28 8.75
CA LEU A 73 -9.71 4.04 9.87
C LEU A 73 -8.91 5.30 10.21
N VAL A 74 -7.58 5.23 10.26
CA VAL A 74 -6.72 6.39 10.56
C VAL A 74 -6.87 7.48 9.49
N PRO A 75 -6.75 7.22 8.17
CA PRO A 75 -6.94 8.23 7.15
C PRO A 75 -8.35 8.82 7.10
N GLU A 76 -9.39 8.00 7.32
CA GLU A 76 -10.77 8.49 7.35
C GLU A 76 -11.03 9.33 8.60
N GLY A 77 -10.64 8.84 9.78
CA GLY A 77 -10.77 9.57 11.04
C GLY A 77 -10.07 10.92 10.99
N LEU A 78 -8.85 10.96 10.46
CA LEU A 78 -8.10 12.21 10.29
C LEU A 78 -8.77 13.17 9.29
N SER A 79 -9.38 12.66 8.21
CA SER A 79 -10.13 13.48 7.27
C SER A 79 -11.34 14.15 7.92
N VAL A 80 -12.04 13.43 8.79
CA VAL A 80 -13.17 13.96 9.55
C VAL A 80 -12.69 14.97 10.61
N ALA A 81 -11.65 14.64 11.37
CA ALA A 81 -11.08 15.51 12.40
C ALA A 81 -10.57 16.85 11.85
N LEU A 82 -10.02 16.84 10.62
CA LEU A 82 -9.57 18.06 9.92
C LEU A 82 -10.70 18.79 9.18
N GLY A 83 -11.97 18.39 9.34
CA GLY A 83 -13.10 19.02 8.67
C GLY A 83 -13.13 18.87 7.14
N ARG A 84 -12.30 17.96 6.58
CA ARG A 84 -12.24 17.74 5.13
C ARG A 84 -13.35 16.83 4.60
N GLN A 85 -14.02 16.14 5.49
CA GLN A 85 -15.10 15.20 5.20
C GLN A 85 -16.07 15.12 6.38
N THR A 86 -17.35 14.98 6.09
CA THR A 86 -18.40 14.70 7.10
C THR A 86 -18.68 13.20 7.11
N TRP A 87 -18.91 12.65 8.31
CA TRP A 87 -19.30 11.24 8.44
C TRP A 87 -20.76 11.06 8.04
N THR A 88 -21.01 10.24 7.04
CA THR A 88 -22.37 9.96 6.51
C THR A 88 -22.58 8.45 6.43
N ARG A 89 -23.82 8.00 6.19
CA ARG A 89 -24.12 6.59 5.91
C ARG A 89 -23.33 6.07 4.72
N LYS A 90 -23.12 6.89 3.68
CA LYS A 90 -22.29 6.54 2.54
C LYS A 90 -20.84 6.32 2.98
N THR A 91 -20.28 7.22 3.78
CA THR A 91 -18.94 7.09 4.35
C THR A 91 -18.77 5.77 5.12
N THR A 92 -19.77 5.41 5.93
CA THR A 92 -19.76 4.12 6.66
C THR A 92 -19.67 2.92 5.69
N MET A 93 -20.48 2.91 4.63
CA MET A 93 -20.43 1.83 3.62
C MET A 93 -19.10 1.80 2.86
N ASP A 94 -18.53 2.98 2.57
CA ASP A 94 -17.23 3.11 1.92
C ASP A 94 -16.11 2.57 2.81
N VAL A 95 -16.14 2.90 4.09
CA VAL A 95 -15.20 2.42 5.11
C VAL A 95 -15.30 0.91 5.29
N LEU A 96 -16.52 0.36 5.42
CA LEU A 96 -16.70 -1.09 5.57
C LEU A 96 -16.18 -1.87 4.36
N TYR A 97 -16.46 -1.38 3.15
CA TYR A 97 -15.94 -1.98 1.94
C TYR A 97 -14.41 -1.91 1.85
N ALA A 98 -13.85 -0.73 2.11
CA ALA A 98 -12.40 -0.54 2.14
C ALA A 98 -11.74 -1.41 3.23
N ALA A 99 -12.35 -1.54 4.41
CA ALA A 99 -11.87 -2.39 5.48
C ALA A 99 -11.81 -3.87 5.07
N LEU A 100 -12.84 -4.36 4.37
CA LEU A 100 -12.84 -5.72 3.85
C LEU A 100 -11.72 -5.92 2.82
N VAL A 101 -11.59 -5.01 1.85
CA VAL A 101 -10.57 -5.10 0.80
C VAL A 101 -9.16 -5.00 1.41
N PHE A 102 -8.86 -3.94 2.16
CA PHE A 102 -7.52 -3.75 2.71
C PHE A 102 -7.18 -4.76 3.82
N GLY A 103 -8.14 -5.16 4.65
CA GLY A 103 -7.94 -6.23 5.62
C GLY A 103 -7.54 -7.55 4.94
N THR A 104 -8.21 -7.91 3.85
CA THR A 104 -7.84 -9.10 3.05
C THR A 104 -6.45 -8.95 2.43
N ILE A 105 -6.10 -7.77 1.91
CA ILE A 105 -4.74 -7.50 1.43
C ILE A 105 -3.71 -7.66 2.55
N GLY A 106 -4.02 -7.19 3.77
CA GLY A 106 -3.15 -7.40 4.94
C GLY A 106 -2.84 -8.87 5.20
N LEU A 107 -3.86 -9.76 5.10
CA LEU A 107 -3.66 -11.20 5.21
C LEU A 107 -2.70 -11.72 4.13
N THR A 108 -2.88 -11.30 2.88
CA THR A 108 -2.03 -11.77 1.78
C THR A 108 -0.59 -11.26 1.88
N VAL A 109 -0.37 -10.06 2.44
CA VAL A 109 0.98 -9.52 2.71
C VAL A 109 1.67 -10.32 3.81
N ASP A 110 0.96 -10.69 4.87
CA ASP A 110 1.53 -11.51 5.93
C ASP A 110 1.94 -12.90 5.42
N ILE A 111 1.08 -13.53 4.61
CA ILE A 111 1.37 -14.79 3.94
C ILE A 111 2.58 -14.63 3.00
N LEU A 112 2.65 -13.52 2.24
CA LEU A 112 3.79 -13.22 1.36
C LEU A 112 5.11 -13.25 2.12
N TYR A 113 5.18 -12.60 3.29
CA TYR A 113 6.42 -12.57 4.07
C TYR A 113 6.84 -13.97 4.53
N GLY A 114 5.90 -14.80 4.97
CA GLY A 114 6.17 -16.20 5.28
C GLY A 114 6.67 -17.00 4.07
N VAL A 115 6.02 -16.83 2.91
CA VAL A 115 6.44 -17.47 1.65
C VAL A 115 7.85 -17.04 1.25
N GLN A 116 8.18 -15.76 1.40
CA GLN A 116 9.50 -15.24 1.06
C GLN A 116 10.61 -15.74 1.98
N VAL A 117 10.32 -15.90 3.27
CA VAL A 117 11.25 -16.54 4.22
C VAL A 117 11.52 -17.98 3.80
N HIS A 118 10.47 -18.71 3.43
CA HIS A 118 10.60 -20.09 2.96
C HIS A 118 11.40 -20.22 1.65
N LEU A 119 11.19 -19.29 0.70
CA LEU A 119 11.82 -19.35 -0.63
C LEU A 119 13.27 -18.82 -0.64
N PHE A 120 13.52 -17.76 0.12
CA PHE A 120 14.79 -16.99 0.02
C PHE A 120 15.59 -16.96 1.32
N GLY A 121 15.01 -17.45 2.44
CA GLY A 121 15.64 -17.45 3.76
C GLY A 121 15.40 -16.15 4.54
N GLU A 122 15.98 -16.10 5.75
CA GLU A 122 15.82 -14.98 6.71
C GLU A 122 16.99 -13.98 6.65
N GLN A 123 18.04 -14.27 5.90
CA GLN A 123 19.23 -13.44 5.85
C GLN A 123 18.91 -12.04 5.33
N SER A 124 19.60 -11.05 5.91
CA SER A 124 19.52 -9.64 5.50
C SER A 124 20.67 -9.23 4.58
N ASP A 125 21.29 -10.19 3.87
CA ASP A 125 22.29 -9.90 2.86
C ASP A 125 21.66 -9.29 1.59
N ALA A 126 22.46 -8.53 0.85
CA ALA A 126 21.97 -7.78 -0.31
C ALA A 126 21.29 -8.66 -1.37
N ILE A 127 21.79 -9.89 -1.58
CA ILE A 127 21.23 -10.81 -2.60
C ILE A 127 19.83 -11.27 -2.17
N THR A 128 19.68 -11.69 -0.92
CA THR A 128 18.39 -12.12 -0.35
C THR A 128 17.38 -10.97 -0.35
N LEU A 129 17.80 -9.76 0.06
CA LEU A 129 16.93 -8.57 0.03
C LEU A 129 16.46 -8.24 -1.38
N VAL A 130 17.36 -8.28 -2.37
CA VAL A 130 16.98 -8.02 -3.77
C VAL A 130 16.04 -9.09 -4.31
N LYS A 131 16.24 -10.38 -4.00
CA LYS A 131 15.31 -11.45 -4.40
C LYS A 131 13.91 -11.24 -3.82
N LYS A 132 13.81 -10.91 -2.53
CA LYS A 132 12.55 -10.61 -1.86
C LYS A 132 11.86 -9.39 -2.49
N MET A 133 12.60 -8.30 -2.73
CA MET A 133 12.09 -7.09 -3.38
C MET A 133 11.59 -7.38 -4.80
N LEU A 134 12.35 -8.11 -5.61
CA LEU A 134 11.93 -8.46 -6.98
C LEU A 134 10.67 -9.32 -6.98
N PHE A 135 10.57 -10.31 -6.09
CA PHE A 135 9.39 -11.15 -5.97
C PHE A 135 8.15 -10.33 -5.53
N ASP A 136 8.32 -9.48 -4.53
CA ASP A 136 7.26 -8.59 -4.04
C ASP A 136 6.80 -7.66 -5.17
N GLN A 137 7.70 -6.90 -5.78
CA GLN A 137 7.33 -5.81 -6.67
C GLN A 137 6.93 -6.28 -8.09
N PHE A 138 7.41 -7.44 -8.55
CA PHE A 138 7.15 -7.91 -9.92
C PHE A 138 6.28 -9.17 -9.99
N VAL A 139 6.02 -9.85 -8.87
CA VAL A 139 5.11 -11.00 -8.81
C VAL A 139 3.89 -10.67 -7.97
N TYR A 140 4.07 -10.32 -6.71
CA TYR A 140 2.95 -10.08 -5.80
C TYR A 140 2.24 -8.75 -6.05
N SER A 141 2.98 -7.63 -6.10
CA SER A 141 2.42 -6.29 -6.23
C SER A 141 1.56 -6.07 -7.49
N PRO A 142 1.92 -6.59 -8.69
CA PRO A 142 1.05 -6.48 -9.85
C PRO A 142 -0.32 -7.13 -9.62
N VAL A 143 -0.36 -8.28 -8.99
CA VAL A 143 -1.62 -9.01 -8.73
C VAL A 143 -2.44 -8.30 -7.65
N SER A 144 -1.84 -7.99 -6.51
CA SER A 144 -2.54 -7.37 -5.38
C SER A 144 -3.05 -5.96 -5.72
N ASN A 145 -2.25 -5.14 -6.40
CA ASN A 145 -2.68 -3.81 -6.85
C ASN A 145 -3.77 -3.89 -7.91
N TYR A 146 -3.68 -4.85 -8.85
CA TYR A 146 -4.76 -5.07 -9.80
C TYR A 146 -6.08 -5.40 -9.10
N LEU A 147 -6.05 -6.30 -8.13
CA LEU A 147 -7.24 -6.67 -7.35
C LEU A 147 -7.84 -5.46 -6.62
N ILE A 148 -7.01 -4.63 -5.96
CA ILE A 148 -7.47 -3.41 -5.30
C ILE A 148 -8.15 -2.47 -6.31
N VAL A 149 -7.46 -2.11 -7.40
CA VAL A 149 -7.99 -1.17 -8.40
C VAL A 149 -9.25 -1.72 -9.05
N ALA A 150 -9.28 -3.01 -9.38
CA ALA A 150 -10.42 -3.67 -9.99
C ALA A 150 -11.64 -3.72 -9.06
N LEU A 151 -11.46 -4.07 -7.78
CA LEU A 151 -12.54 -4.14 -6.81
C LEU A 151 -13.18 -2.76 -6.58
N PHE A 152 -12.37 -1.71 -6.44
CA PHE A 152 -12.91 -0.35 -6.29
C PHE A 152 -13.60 0.13 -7.58
N ALA A 153 -13.03 -0.12 -8.76
CA ALA A 153 -13.66 0.23 -10.03
C ALA A 153 -14.97 -0.54 -10.25
N TRP A 154 -15.03 -1.83 -9.88
CA TRP A 154 -16.24 -2.62 -9.97
C TRP A 154 -17.35 -2.09 -9.06
N ARG A 155 -17.00 -1.71 -7.83
CA ARG A 155 -17.92 -1.06 -6.90
C ARG A 155 -18.45 0.26 -7.45
N GLU A 156 -17.57 1.14 -7.94
CA GLU A 156 -17.94 2.42 -8.56
C GLU A 156 -18.89 2.25 -9.75
N GLY A 157 -18.69 1.18 -10.52
CA GLY A 157 -19.56 0.77 -11.63
C GLY A 157 -20.84 0.02 -11.20
N GLY A 158 -21.20 0.03 -9.90
CA GLY A 158 -22.40 -0.57 -9.34
C GLY A 158 -22.42 -2.10 -9.39
N PHE A 159 -21.28 -2.76 -9.36
CA PHE A 159 -21.12 -4.22 -9.40
C PHE A 159 -21.75 -4.89 -10.64
N THR A 160 -21.82 -4.16 -11.76
CA THR A 160 -22.43 -4.67 -13.00
C THR A 160 -21.51 -5.64 -13.74
N LEU A 161 -22.10 -6.58 -14.50
CA LEU A 161 -21.36 -7.50 -15.36
C LEU A 161 -20.62 -6.74 -16.48
N LYS A 162 -21.18 -5.60 -16.95
CA LYS A 162 -20.54 -4.73 -17.93
C LYS A 162 -19.23 -4.17 -17.39
N THR A 163 -19.25 -3.63 -16.16
CA THR A 163 -18.04 -3.13 -15.49
C THR A 163 -17.04 -4.26 -15.25
N LEU A 164 -17.50 -5.42 -14.78
CA LEU A 164 -16.63 -6.57 -14.57
C LEU A 164 -15.88 -6.98 -15.85
N ARG A 165 -16.58 -7.03 -17.00
CA ARG A 165 -15.94 -7.32 -18.30
C ARG A 165 -14.93 -6.24 -18.70
N HIS A 166 -15.23 -4.97 -18.40
CA HIS A 166 -14.31 -3.86 -18.69
C HIS A 166 -12.98 -3.96 -17.93
N LEU A 167 -12.97 -4.49 -16.70
CA LEU A 167 -11.74 -4.67 -15.91
C LEU A 167 -10.67 -5.50 -16.65
N PHE A 168 -11.08 -6.44 -17.51
CA PHE A 168 -10.18 -7.28 -18.31
C PHE A 168 -9.85 -6.68 -19.68
N SER A 169 -10.30 -5.46 -19.97
CA SER A 169 -10.01 -4.79 -21.25
C SER A 169 -8.59 -4.21 -21.27
N ALA A 170 -8.00 -4.15 -22.47
CA ALA A 170 -6.71 -3.49 -22.67
C ALA A 170 -6.77 -2.00 -22.30
N ASP A 171 -7.91 -1.36 -22.45
CA ASP A 171 -8.14 0.04 -22.07
C ASP A 171 -8.03 0.24 -20.56
N PHE A 172 -8.69 -0.59 -19.74
CA PHE A 172 -8.58 -0.54 -18.28
C PHE A 172 -7.15 -0.80 -17.83
N LEU A 173 -6.51 -1.83 -18.39
CA LEU A 173 -5.13 -2.19 -18.03
C LEU A 173 -4.14 -1.06 -18.36
N ALA A 174 -4.25 -0.47 -19.54
CA ALA A 174 -3.30 0.57 -19.99
C ALA A 174 -3.55 1.93 -19.34
N HIS A 175 -4.81 2.32 -19.11
CA HIS A 175 -5.15 3.69 -18.73
C HIS A 175 -5.56 3.87 -17.28
N GLN A 176 -5.98 2.81 -16.59
CA GLN A 176 -6.36 2.89 -15.18
C GLN A 176 -5.39 2.14 -14.27
N TYR A 177 -5.02 0.90 -14.62
CA TYR A 177 -4.19 0.06 -13.77
C TYR A 177 -2.68 0.38 -13.89
N LEU A 178 -2.11 0.38 -15.09
CA LEU A 178 -0.67 0.53 -15.31
C LEU A 178 -0.09 1.85 -14.74
N PRO A 179 -0.74 3.02 -14.88
CA PRO A 179 -0.25 4.25 -14.27
C PRO A 179 -0.19 4.16 -12.72
N VAL A 180 -1.16 3.48 -12.10
CA VAL A 180 -1.17 3.26 -10.65
C VAL A 180 -0.02 2.35 -10.24
N LEU A 181 0.18 1.22 -10.94
CA LEU A 181 1.26 0.27 -10.67
C LEU A 181 2.64 0.94 -10.77
N ILE A 182 2.89 1.74 -11.82
CA ILE A 182 4.17 2.43 -12.00
C ILE A 182 4.38 3.47 -10.88
N ALA A 183 3.36 4.23 -10.52
CA ALA A 183 3.43 5.17 -9.41
C ALA A 183 3.74 4.46 -8.08
N MET A 184 3.15 3.29 -7.85
CA MET A 184 3.43 2.44 -6.70
C MET A 184 4.89 1.98 -6.69
N TRP A 185 5.41 1.47 -7.79
CA TRP A 185 6.82 1.05 -7.87
C TRP A 185 7.81 2.16 -7.54
N CYS A 186 7.58 3.39 -8.02
CA CYS A 186 8.44 4.54 -7.72
C CYS A 186 8.54 4.83 -6.21
N VAL A 187 7.53 4.46 -5.44
CA VAL A 187 7.44 4.75 -4.00
C VAL A 187 7.79 3.53 -3.16
N TRP A 188 7.27 2.36 -3.53
CA TRP A 188 7.37 1.17 -2.71
C TRP A 188 8.66 0.37 -2.89
N ILE A 189 9.37 0.46 -4.02
CA ILE A 189 10.64 -0.24 -4.17
C ILE A 189 11.62 0.11 -3.04
N PRO A 190 11.92 1.39 -2.74
CA PRO A 190 12.75 1.70 -1.57
C PRO A 190 12.08 1.33 -0.25
N GLY A 191 10.75 1.45 -0.15
CA GLY A 191 10.01 1.10 1.06
C GLY A 191 10.18 -0.37 1.45
N VAL A 192 10.03 -1.28 0.49
CA VAL A 192 10.17 -2.72 0.77
C VAL A 192 11.61 -3.13 1.04
N MET A 193 12.59 -2.42 0.49
CA MET A 193 14.01 -2.64 0.86
C MET A 193 14.24 -2.36 2.34
N VAL A 194 13.64 -1.29 2.88
CA VAL A 194 13.67 -0.99 4.33
C VAL A 194 12.97 -2.10 5.14
N ILE A 195 11.78 -2.53 4.67
CA ILE A 195 11.01 -3.59 5.35
C ILE A 195 11.85 -4.88 5.43
N TYR A 196 12.42 -5.32 4.32
CA TYR A 196 13.18 -6.58 4.29
C TYR A 196 14.53 -6.49 5.00
N PHE A 197 15.07 -5.29 5.22
CA PHE A 197 16.24 -5.08 6.06
C PHE A 197 15.93 -5.30 7.55
N MET A 198 14.66 -5.16 7.97
CA MET A 198 14.25 -5.41 9.35
C MET A 198 14.22 -6.91 9.67
N PRO A 199 14.44 -7.29 10.95
CA PRO A 199 14.15 -8.64 11.43
C PRO A 199 12.75 -9.10 11.03
N THR A 200 12.58 -10.40 10.75
CA THR A 200 11.33 -10.96 10.18
C THR A 200 10.08 -10.60 11.01
N GLU A 201 10.22 -10.60 12.34
CA GLU A 201 9.13 -10.27 13.26
C GLU A 201 8.67 -8.81 13.13
N LEU A 202 9.56 -7.93 12.69
CA LEU A 202 9.32 -6.49 12.56
C LEU A 202 8.90 -6.10 11.14
N GLN A 203 9.04 -6.96 10.14
CA GLN A 203 8.72 -6.62 8.74
C GLN A 203 7.28 -6.16 8.58
N PHE A 204 6.32 -6.91 9.13
CA PHE A 204 4.91 -6.55 9.05
C PHE A 204 4.54 -5.30 9.87
N PRO A 205 4.98 -5.13 11.14
CA PRO A 205 4.83 -3.88 11.87
C PRO A 205 5.37 -2.67 11.12
N VAL A 206 6.58 -2.76 10.57
CA VAL A 206 7.20 -1.66 9.80
C VAL A 206 6.42 -1.39 8.51
N ALA A 207 5.99 -2.44 7.79
CA ALA A 207 5.14 -2.30 6.62
C ALA A 207 3.83 -1.56 6.92
N SER A 208 3.22 -1.83 8.06
CA SER A 208 1.99 -1.16 8.50
C SER A 208 2.21 0.33 8.78
N LEU A 209 3.36 0.71 9.37
CA LEU A 209 3.75 2.12 9.55
C LEU A 209 3.97 2.82 8.21
N ILE A 210 4.68 2.19 7.30
CA ILE A 210 4.92 2.73 5.95
C ILE A 210 3.60 2.91 5.21
N LEU A 211 2.69 1.95 5.33
CA LEU A 211 1.37 2.00 4.71
C LEU A 211 0.55 3.20 5.18
N VAL A 212 0.50 3.46 6.49
CA VAL A 212 -0.23 4.62 7.01
C VAL A 212 0.38 5.93 6.50
N PHE A 213 1.70 6.06 6.50
CA PHE A 213 2.37 7.24 5.95
C PHE A 213 2.03 7.42 4.47
N TRP A 214 2.12 6.36 3.68
CA TRP A 214 1.78 6.37 2.25
C TRP A 214 0.35 6.87 2.01
N ILE A 215 -0.62 6.29 2.71
CA ILE A 215 -2.02 6.65 2.51
C ILE A 215 -2.30 8.07 2.97
N LEU A 216 -1.73 8.51 4.10
CA LEU A 216 -1.89 9.88 4.57
C LEU A 216 -1.30 10.88 3.57
N ILE A 217 -0.07 10.67 3.10
CA ILE A 217 0.56 11.52 2.11
C ILE A 217 -0.28 11.54 0.82
N PHE A 218 -0.70 10.38 0.33
CA PHE A 218 -1.52 10.28 -0.87
C PHE A 218 -2.85 11.00 -0.73
N LYS A 219 -3.51 10.88 0.44
CA LYS A 219 -4.81 11.48 0.70
C LYS A 219 -4.74 13.01 0.90
N PHE A 220 -3.70 13.49 1.58
CA PHE A 220 -3.61 14.89 2.00
C PHE A 220 -2.76 15.77 1.08
N VAL A 221 -1.70 15.24 0.50
CA VAL A 221 -0.78 16.01 -0.37
C VAL A 221 -1.27 16.04 -1.81
N ARG A 222 -1.82 14.93 -2.33
CA ARG A 222 -2.27 14.86 -3.73
C ARG A 222 -3.55 15.67 -4.02
N ARG A 223 -4.37 15.97 -3.01
CA ARG A 223 -5.63 16.72 -3.14
C ARG A 223 -5.49 18.23 -2.97
N SER A 224 -4.29 18.73 -2.69
CA SER A 224 -3.95 20.15 -2.70
C SER A 224 -3.37 20.56 -4.05
#